data_dfe45b385265ff63cc6053fdfb2c4213
#
_entry.id   dfe45b385265ff63cc6053fdfb2c4213
#
_cell.length_a   1.000
_cell.length_b   1.000
_cell.length_c   1.000
_cell.angle_alpha   90.00
_cell.angle_beta   90.00
_cell.angle_gamma   90.00
#
_symmetry.space_group_name_H-M   'P 1'
#
loop_
_entity.id
_entity.type
_entity.pdbx_description
1 polymer ?
#
loop_
_entity_poly.entity_id
_entity_poly.type
_entity_poly.pdbx_seq_one_letter_code
_entity_poly.pdbx_strand_id
1 'polypeptide(L)'
;MASGDAFEFISQTEGLSFKEALEKLASVTGVELPKNLSITKEDNKLFLALDLAANWFAQKNQGVVDYLKQRKISPKIIDQFKIGYAPSSGLKEYLNSSGIEDRILIDIGLVNKNFRDYFYDRLIFPIQSIAGRVIGFGGRVLSSEQQPKYLNSPESQLFKKRENLYGLNFALSEIRKKQHILVVEGYMDTIALHQAGISNAVAPLGTAISAEQIKNLWRFAKEISICMDGDSAGRHAATRVAELALPILEPGYTLKFVTLPSNKDPYDICNELEYKKEDVLTALDHSTKLHSEYLWHHIIDSNLQNYEKLAPEKYSILEHKFMEYVNTISNSSIRRYYRDYFYNKASELRSSFKKQIFNSKTRATKGEYLHNKSPELIEAEQNQAVILRIAVEFPEILNRPIFFEQFSHFEFTNEMKRLQQRIIDVISNKNKLDKEALLQELKQFNVIKYVFEKTSVLNSQLNERKSAEIVWNNIVLLKELNALRKERTEARLSGNLDLEERLIEQIEQIESSIQEMQMEFIEK
;
A
#
# COMPACT_ATOMS: atom_id res chain seq x y z
N MET A 1 -11.64 26.77 6.78
CA MET A 1 -11.71 27.22 8.20
C MET A 1 -12.51 26.17 8.95
N ALA A 2 -11.93 25.52 9.96
CA ALA A 2 -12.70 24.64 10.82
C ALA A 2 -13.59 25.51 11.70
N SER A 3 -14.89 25.41 11.57
CA SER A 3 -15.89 26.03 12.46
C SER A 3 -16.54 24.90 13.24
N GLY A 4 -16.52 24.98 14.56
CA GLY A 4 -17.14 24.01 15.45
C GLY A 4 -17.19 24.57 16.87
N ASP A 5 -17.98 23.94 17.73
CA ASP A 5 -18.02 24.26 19.14
C ASP A 5 -16.84 23.62 19.92
N ALA A 6 -16.73 23.92 21.21
CA ALA A 6 -15.66 23.37 22.06
C ALA A 6 -15.68 21.81 22.12
N PHE A 7 -16.86 21.21 22.01
CA PHE A 7 -17.02 19.74 22.00
C PHE A 7 -16.46 19.14 20.73
N GLU A 8 -16.82 19.73 19.60
CA GLU A 8 -16.33 19.29 18.29
C GLU A 8 -14.82 19.51 18.17
N PHE A 9 -14.30 20.62 18.69
CA PHE A 9 -12.86 20.88 18.75
C PHE A 9 -12.12 19.80 19.55
N ILE A 10 -12.58 19.47 20.77
CA ILE A 10 -11.95 18.44 21.60
C ILE A 10 -12.16 17.05 21.01
N SER A 11 -13.35 16.75 20.48
CA SER A 11 -13.61 15.48 19.80
C SER A 11 -12.67 15.29 18.61
N GLN A 12 -12.45 16.30 17.79
CA GLN A 12 -11.58 16.23 16.62
C GLN A 12 -10.09 16.28 16.98
N THR A 13 -9.70 17.13 17.95
CA THR A 13 -8.29 17.28 18.33
C THR A 13 -7.78 16.13 19.19
N GLU A 14 -8.65 15.51 20.00
CA GLU A 14 -8.26 14.43 20.91
C GLU A 14 -8.84 13.07 20.52
N GLY A 15 -9.63 13.00 19.44
CA GLY A 15 -10.25 11.78 18.96
C GLY A 15 -11.29 11.20 19.92
N LEU A 16 -11.85 12.03 20.78
CA LEU A 16 -12.82 11.61 21.78
C LEU A 16 -14.22 11.50 21.16
N SER A 17 -15.02 10.55 21.62
CA SER A 17 -16.45 10.56 21.36
C SER A 17 -17.08 11.80 21.99
N PHE A 18 -18.26 12.18 21.53
CA PHE A 18 -19.01 13.33 22.11
C PHE A 18 -19.16 13.20 23.63
N LYS A 19 -19.43 12.01 24.14
CA LYS A 19 -19.56 11.73 25.59
C LYS A 19 -18.24 11.94 26.33
N GLU A 20 -17.14 11.43 25.81
CA GLU A 20 -15.79 11.60 26.39
C GLU A 20 -15.32 13.06 26.35
N ALA A 21 -15.58 13.76 25.25
CA ALA A 21 -15.31 15.20 25.14
C ALA A 21 -16.14 16.02 26.13
N LEU A 22 -17.40 15.64 26.32
CA LEU A 22 -18.29 16.27 27.28
C LEU A 22 -17.80 16.08 28.72
N GLU A 23 -17.41 14.85 29.08
CA GLU A 23 -16.85 14.52 30.41
C GLU A 23 -15.55 15.28 30.68
N LYS A 24 -14.67 15.37 29.70
CA LYS A 24 -13.42 16.11 29.81
C LYS A 24 -13.66 17.61 30.00
N LEU A 25 -14.52 18.20 29.20
CA LEU A 25 -14.89 19.60 29.36
C LEU A 25 -15.55 19.88 30.71
N ALA A 26 -16.44 19.01 31.14
CA ALA A 26 -17.08 19.11 32.45
C ALA A 26 -16.04 19.05 33.58
N SER A 27 -15.07 18.15 33.50
CA SER A 27 -13.99 18.04 34.50
C SER A 27 -13.08 19.28 34.53
N VAL A 28 -12.80 19.88 33.38
CA VAL A 28 -11.95 21.08 33.27
C VAL A 28 -12.71 22.35 33.70
N THR A 29 -14.00 22.43 33.40
CA THR A 29 -14.82 23.61 33.68
C THR A 29 -15.53 23.56 35.03
N GLY A 30 -15.53 22.40 35.72
CA GLY A 30 -16.25 22.21 36.97
C GLY A 30 -17.79 22.17 36.83
N VAL A 31 -18.30 22.02 35.60
CA VAL A 31 -19.73 21.93 35.32
C VAL A 31 -20.22 20.52 35.60
N GLU A 32 -21.26 20.40 36.46
CA GLU A 32 -21.91 19.10 36.69
C GLU A 32 -22.73 18.69 35.46
N LEU A 33 -22.45 17.47 34.93
CA LEU A 33 -23.20 16.92 33.83
C LEU A 33 -24.59 16.40 34.28
N PRO A 34 -25.62 16.52 33.42
CA PRO A 34 -26.91 15.89 33.68
C PRO A 34 -26.76 14.40 33.95
N LYS A 35 -27.57 13.82 34.87
CA LYS A 35 -27.48 12.42 35.30
C LYS A 35 -27.54 11.39 34.19
N ASN A 36 -28.19 11.71 33.08
CA ASN A 36 -28.26 10.85 31.89
C ASN A 36 -27.04 10.93 30.98
N LEU A 37 -26.15 11.89 31.18
CA LEU A 37 -24.91 12.09 30.42
C LEU A 37 -23.65 11.92 31.28
N SER A 38 -23.79 11.97 32.62
CA SER A 38 -22.69 11.71 33.56
C SER A 38 -22.42 10.22 33.68
N ILE A 39 -21.17 9.86 33.96
CA ILE A 39 -20.80 8.50 34.43
C ILE A 39 -21.64 8.25 35.69
N THR A 40 -22.44 7.20 35.66
CA THR A 40 -23.28 6.84 36.81
C THR A 40 -22.41 6.41 38.00
N LYS A 41 -22.98 6.45 39.22
CA LYS A 41 -22.27 5.85 40.38
C LYS A 41 -21.94 4.38 40.15
N GLU A 42 -22.74 3.70 39.35
CA GLU A 42 -22.56 2.30 38.98
C GLU A 42 -21.37 2.14 37.99
N ASP A 43 -21.29 2.99 36.96
CA ASP A 43 -20.11 3.03 36.04
C ASP A 43 -18.82 3.30 36.82
N ASN A 44 -18.83 4.22 37.80
CA ASN A 44 -17.66 4.50 38.63
C ASN A 44 -17.20 3.26 39.45
N LYS A 45 -18.14 2.42 39.92
CA LYS A 45 -17.76 1.17 40.60
C LYS A 45 -17.15 0.16 39.63
N LEU A 46 -17.64 0.08 38.39
CA LEU A 46 -17.06 -0.78 37.34
C LEU A 46 -15.61 -0.38 37.02
N PHE A 47 -15.36 0.91 36.82
CA PHE A 47 -14.01 1.41 36.58
C PHE A 47 -13.07 1.23 37.80
N LEU A 48 -13.58 1.47 39.01
CA LEU A 48 -12.82 1.23 40.23
C LEU A 48 -12.37 -0.25 40.35
N ALA A 49 -13.28 -1.18 40.04
CA ALA A 49 -12.97 -2.61 40.06
C ALA A 49 -11.90 -2.98 39.02
N LEU A 50 -11.96 -2.42 37.80
CA LEU A 50 -10.97 -2.65 36.75
C LEU A 50 -9.61 -2.04 37.10
N ASP A 51 -9.56 -0.83 37.69
CA ASP A 51 -8.32 -0.20 38.12
C ASP A 51 -7.67 -0.95 39.28
N LEU A 52 -8.47 -1.41 40.28
CA LEU A 52 -7.97 -2.25 41.36
C LEU A 52 -7.43 -3.58 40.84
N ALA A 53 -8.11 -4.22 39.87
CA ALA A 53 -7.63 -5.45 39.26
C ALA A 53 -6.34 -5.21 38.47
N ALA A 54 -6.23 -4.13 37.70
CA ALA A 54 -5.02 -3.78 36.96
C ALA A 54 -3.81 -3.58 37.90
N ASN A 55 -4.02 -2.86 39.00
CA ASN A 55 -2.98 -2.66 40.02
C ASN A 55 -2.60 -3.96 40.69
N TRP A 56 -3.56 -4.84 41.03
CA TRP A 56 -3.30 -6.14 41.63
C TRP A 56 -2.47 -7.04 40.69
N PHE A 57 -2.82 -7.13 39.40
CA PHE A 57 -2.05 -7.88 38.42
C PHE A 57 -0.64 -7.31 38.24
N ALA A 58 -0.47 -5.98 38.19
CA ALA A 58 0.83 -5.34 38.10
C ALA A 58 1.76 -5.66 39.29
N GLN A 59 1.21 -5.76 40.50
CA GLN A 59 1.98 -6.15 41.68
C GLN A 59 2.42 -7.62 41.69
N LYS A 60 1.75 -8.49 40.90
CA LYS A 60 2.08 -9.92 40.78
C LYS A 60 3.03 -10.23 39.62
N ASN A 61 3.61 -9.21 39.00
CA ASN A 61 4.45 -9.37 37.81
C ASN A 61 5.72 -10.23 38.03
N GLN A 62 6.14 -10.49 39.27
CA GLN A 62 7.27 -11.38 39.60
C GLN A 62 7.12 -12.76 38.92
N GLY A 63 5.90 -13.29 38.79
CA GLY A 63 5.64 -14.57 38.11
C GLY A 63 5.97 -14.58 36.60
N VAL A 64 6.23 -13.41 36.01
CA VAL A 64 6.48 -13.27 34.57
C VAL A 64 7.77 -12.53 34.23
N VAL A 65 8.55 -12.14 35.24
CA VAL A 65 9.79 -11.36 35.04
C VAL A 65 10.76 -12.08 34.11
N ASP A 66 10.97 -13.38 34.29
CA ASP A 66 11.91 -14.14 33.45
C ASP A 66 11.41 -14.27 32.03
N TYR A 67 10.10 -14.47 31.84
CA TYR A 67 9.47 -14.47 30.51
C TYR A 67 9.65 -13.13 29.81
N LEU A 68 9.37 -12.01 30.48
CA LEU A 68 9.51 -10.67 29.90
C LEU A 68 10.97 -10.32 29.62
N LYS A 69 11.92 -10.77 30.47
CA LYS A 69 13.36 -10.65 30.22
C LYS A 69 13.81 -11.44 28.98
N GLN A 70 13.36 -12.70 28.83
CA GLN A 70 13.62 -13.51 27.65
C GLN A 70 13.08 -12.83 26.37
N ARG A 71 11.95 -12.16 26.49
CA ARG A 71 11.34 -11.36 25.44
C ARG A 71 11.99 -9.98 25.28
N LYS A 72 13.01 -9.65 26.03
CA LYS A 72 13.72 -8.36 26.02
C LYS A 72 12.80 -7.15 26.20
N ILE A 73 11.68 -7.31 26.90
CA ILE A 73 10.78 -6.19 27.21
C ILE A 73 11.33 -5.40 28.38
N SER A 74 11.53 -4.09 28.18
CA SER A 74 12.13 -3.20 29.19
C SER A 74 11.16 -2.88 30.34
N PRO A 75 11.67 -2.64 31.56
CA PRO A 75 10.84 -2.24 32.71
C PRO A 75 9.97 -1.01 32.40
N LYS A 76 10.51 -0.03 31.68
CA LYS A 76 9.76 1.18 31.27
C LYS A 76 8.50 0.84 30.47
N ILE A 77 8.59 -0.12 29.55
CA ILE A 77 7.46 -0.57 28.73
C ILE A 77 6.48 -1.39 29.58
N ILE A 78 6.97 -2.23 30.48
CA ILE A 78 6.13 -2.99 31.40
C ILE A 78 5.27 -2.03 32.23
N ASP A 79 5.86 -0.98 32.78
CA ASP A 79 5.16 0.02 33.57
C ASP A 79 4.19 0.86 32.73
N GLN A 80 4.60 1.28 31.52
CA GLN A 80 3.77 2.06 30.61
C GLN A 80 2.48 1.33 30.24
N PHE A 81 2.60 0.04 29.88
CA PHE A 81 1.46 -0.79 29.48
C PHE A 81 0.78 -1.47 30.69
N LYS A 82 1.30 -1.26 31.91
CA LYS A 82 0.84 -1.91 33.16
C LYS A 82 0.75 -3.43 33.02
N ILE A 83 1.75 -4.04 32.37
CA ILE A 83 1.80 -5.48 32.15
C ILE A 83 1.90 -6.18 33.49
N GLY A 84 1.02 -7.15 33.74
CA GLY A 84 0.94 -7.87 35.02
C GLY A 84 0.83 -9.38 34.85
N TYR A 85 0.57 -10.05 35.93
CA TYR A 85 0.35 -11.49 35.98
C TYR A 85 -0.89 -11.82 36.80
N ALA A 86 -1.71 -12.72 36.28
CA ALA A 86 -2.80 -13.34 37.02
C ALA A 86 -2.33 -14.67 37.58
N PRO A 87 -2.14 -14.77 38.91
CA PRO A 87 -1.92 -16.06 39.59
C PRO A 87 -3.09 -17.02 39.40
N SER A 88 -2.98 -18.26 39.86
CA SER A 88 -4.02 -19.28 39.74
C SER A 88 -5.34 -18.90 40.43
N SER A 89 -5.31 -17.99 41.42
CA SER A 89 -6.49 -17.46 42.13
C SER A 89 -6.13 -16.25 42.99
N GLY A 90 -7.14 -15.59 43.56
CA GLY A 90 -6.99 -14.57 44.61
C GLY A 90 -7.46 -13.16 44.18
N LEU A 91 -7.78 -12.94 42.93
CA LEU A 91 -8.29 -11.64 42.46
C LEU A 91 -9.68 -11.35 43.05
N LYS A 92 -10.58 -12.33 43.01
CA LYS A 92 -11.94 -12.19 43.54
C LYS A 92 -11.93 -11.81 45.00
N GLU A 93 -11.17 -12.56 45.83
CA GLU A 93 -11.06 -12.32 47.26
C GLU A 93 -10.51 -10.91 47.55
N TYR A 94 -9.50 -10.48 46.79
CA TYR A 94 -8.92 -9.15 46.92
C TYR A 94 -9.96 -8.07 46.59
N LEU A 95 -10.70 -8.19 45.48
CA LEU A 95 -11.69 -7.20 45.07
C LEU A 95 -12.90 -7.17 46.00
N ASN A 96 -13.34 -8.33 46.52
CA ASN A 96 -14.40 -8.40 47.52
C ASN A 96 -13.99 -7.72 48.83
N SER A 97 -12.72 -7.92 49.29
CA SER A 97 -12.19 -7.22 50.47
C SER A 97 -12.12 -5.70 50.26
N SER A 98 -12.06 -5.25 49.02
CA SER A 98 -12.11 -3.84 48.64
C SER A 98 -13.54 -3.30 48.46
N GLY A 99 -14.57 -4.08 48.80
CA GLY A 99 -15.97 -3.69 48.78
C GLY A 99 -16.64 -3.79 47.37
N ILE A 100 -16.06 -4.55 46.45
CA ILE A 100 -16.66 -4.80 45.13
C ILE A 100 -17.48 -6.08 45.18
N GLU A 101 -18.76 -5.98 44.77
CA GLU A 101 -19.71 -7.10 44.77
C GLU A 101 -19.44 -8.08 43.61
N ASP A 102 -19.68 -9.39 43.86
CA ASP A 102 -19.52 -10.45 42.84
C ASP A 102 -20.29 -10.16 41.53
N ARG A 103 -21.46 -9.57 41.63
CA ARG A 103 -22.25 -9.19 40.45
C ARG A 103 -21.47 -8.26 39.52
N ILE A 104 -20.84 -7.24 40.09
CA ILE A 104 -20.00 -6.29 39.34
C ILE A 104 -18.84 -7.02 38.64
N LEU A 105 -18.17 -7.95 39.40
CA LEU A 105 -17.03 -8.71 38.87
C LEU A 105 -17.44 -9.64 37.72
N ILE A 106 -18.65 -10.19 37.73
CA ILE A 106 -19.20 -11.01 36.65
C ILE A 106 -19.53 -10.12 35.45
N ASP A 107 -20.18 -8.97 35.68
CA ASP A 107 -20.63 -8.06 34.61
C ASP A 107 -19.44 -7.49 33.80
N ILE A 108 -18.28 -7.25 34.45
CA ILE A 108 -17.05 -6.78 33.77
C ILE A 108 -16.09 -7.92 33.38
N GLY A 109 -16.48 -9.18 33.62
CA GLY A 109 -15.71 -10.34 33.18
C GLY A 109 -14.39 -10.57 33.92
N LEU A 110 -14.27 -10.15 35.18
CA LEU A 110 -13.15 -10.50 36.07
C LEU A 110 -13.36 -11.83 36.78
N VAL A 111 -14.61 -12.22 36.98
CA VAL A 111 -15.04 -13.47 37.56
C VAL A 111 -16.03 -14.15 36.65
N ASN A 112 -15.96 -15.46 36.50
CA ASN A 112 -16.87 -16.24 35.67
C ASN A 112 -18.18 -16.58 36.44
N LYS A 113 -19.16 -17.15 35.76
CA LYS A 113 -20.46 -17.53 36.34
C LYS A 113 -20.36 -18.57 37.46
N ASN A 114 -19.23 -19.27 37.55
CA ASN A 114 -18.94 -20.22 38.63
C ASN A 114 -18.18 -19.58 39.81
N PHE A 115 -18.16 -18.26 39.87
CA PHE A 115 -17.52 -17.47 40.92
C PHE A 115 -16.01 -17.72 41.07
N ARG A 116 -15.31 -18.07 39.95
CA ARG A 116 -13.85 -18.21 39.86
C ARG A 116 -13.25 -17.07 39.05
N ASP A 117 -12.00 -16.73 39.38
CA ASP A 117 -11.24 -15.77 38.59
C ASP A 117 -11.28 -16.13 37.10
N TYR A 118 -11.57 -15.16 36.26
CA TYR A 118 -11.65 -15.37 34.79
C TYR A 118 -10.27 -15.54 34.18
N PHE A 119 -9.31 -14.74 34.66
CA PHE A 119 -7.91 -14.84 34.25
C PHE A 119 -7.13 -15.56 35.35
N TYR A 120 -6.40 -16.60 34.98
CA TYR A 120 -5.52 -17.36 35.87
C TYR A 120 -4.32 -17.91 35.11
N ASP A 121 -3.15 -17.95 35.77
CA ASP A 121 -1.86 -18.40 35.21
C ASP A 121 -1.55 -17.76 33.83
N ARG A 122 -1.76 -16.43 33.73
CA ARG A 122 -1.61 -15.68 32.49
C ARG A 122 -0.84 -14.39 32.70
N LEU A 123 -0.02 -14.06 31.70
CA LEU A 123 0.47 -12.71 31.48
C LEU A 123 -0.72 -11.81 31.12
N ILE A 124 -0.86 -10.68 31.78
CA ILE A 124 -2.02 -9.78 31.64
C ILE A 124 -1.61 -8.48 30.95
N PHE A 125 -2.43 -8.08 29.99
CA PHE A 125 -2.35 -6.84 29.24
C PHE A 125 -3.62 -6.02 29.53
N PRO A 126 -3.57 -4.97 30.33
CA PRO A 126 -4.70 -4.08 30.51
C PRO A 126 -5.07 -3.39 29.18
N ILE A 127 -6.35 -3.45 28.85
CA ILE A 127 -6.90 -2.76 27.67
C ILE A 127 -7.48 -1.44 28.15
N GLN A 128 -7.06 -0.35 27.52
CA GLN A 128 -7.47 1.00 27.92
C GLN A 128 -8.32 1.66 26.84
N SER A 129 -9.30 2.44 27.26
CA SER A 129 -10.03 3.36 26.40
C SER A 129 -9.10 4.45 25.85
N ILE A 130 -9.57 5.21 24.88
CA ILE A 130 -8.86 6.39 24.35
C ILE A 130 -8.48 7.38 25.47
N ALA A 131 -9.33 7.50 26.50
CA ALA A 131 -9.08 8.34 27.68
C ALA A 131 -8.07 7.76 28.67
N GLY A 132 -7.52 6.58 28.42
CA GLY A 132 -6.52 5.91 29.28
C GLY A 132 -7.13 5.14 30.48
N ARG A 133 -8.45 4.99 30.56
CA ARG A 133 -9.11 4.20 31.61
C ARG A 133 -9.10 2.72 31.26
N VAL A 134 -8.82 1.86 32.21
CA VAL A 134 -8.88 0.40 32.01
C VAL A 134 -10.33 -0.02 31.78
N ILE A 135 -10.58 -0.72 30.67
CA ILE A 135 -11.93 -1.19 30.25
C ILE A 135 -12.03 -2.72 30.14
N GLY A 136 -10.89 -3.42 30.20
CA GLY A 136 -10.82 -4.86 30.12
C GLY A 136 -9.37 -5.34 30.14
N PHE A 137 -9.19 -6.63 29.88
CA PHE A 137 -7.88 -7.27 29.90
C PHE A 137 -7.74 -8.27 28.76
N GLY A 138 -6.50 -8.41 28.27
CA GLY A 138 -6.04 -9.57 27.51
C GLY A 138 -5.14 -10.43 28.40
N GLY A 139 -5.23 -11.75 28.26
CA GLY A 139 -4.40 -12.70 29.01
C GLY A 139 -3.71 -13.69 28.07
N ARG A 140 -2.39 -13.84 28.16
CA ARG A 140 -1.60 -14.83 27.42
C ARG A 140 -1.12 -15.93 28.34
N VAL A 141 -1.28 -17.19 27.96
CA VAL A 141 -0.72 -18.32 28.71
C VAL A 141 0.82 -18.31 28.65
N LEU A 142 1.46 -18.75 29.72
CA LEU A 142 2.90 -18.95 29.79
C LEU A 142 3.28 -20.39 29.45
N SER A 143 2.38 -21.36 29.71
CA SER A 143 2.56 -22.77 29.37
C SER A 143 1.90 -23.12 28.03
N SER A 144 2.52 -24.01 27.27
CA SER A 144 1.95 -24.54 26.02
C SER A 144 0.75 -25.49 26.23
N GLU A 145 0.54 -25.98 27.42
CA GLU A 145 -0.53 -26.94 27.77
C GLU A 145 -1.89 -26.26 27.97
N GLN A 146 -1.90 -24.97 28.29
CA GLN A 146 -3.13 -24.25 28.57
C GLN A 146 -3.71 -23.60 27.31
N GLN A 147 -5.01 -23.76 27.10
CA GLN A 147 -5.77 -23.16 25.99
C GLN A 147 -6.89 -22.24 26.52
N PRO A 148 -7.31 -21.24 25.76
CA PRO A 148 -6.69 -20.71 24.54
C PRO A 148 -5.39 -19.93 24.83
N LYS A 149 -4.47 -19.86 23.83
CA LYS A 149 -3.20 -19.12 23.95
C LYS A 149 -3.42 -17.66 24.37
N TYR A 150 -4.41 -17.00 23.80
CA TYR A 150 -4.85 -15.66 24.19
C TYR A 150 -6.33 -15.70 24.62
N LEU A 151 -6.63 -15.00 25.70
CA LEU A 151 -7.98 -14.86 26.25
C LEU A 151 -8.22 -13.37 26.49
N ASN A 152 -9.31 -12.82 25.96
CA ASN A 152 -9.72 -11.44 26.21
C ASN A 152 -10.94 -11.40 27.13
N SER A 153 -11.11 -10.31 27.87
CA SER A 153 -12.34 -10.04 28.62
C SER A 153 -13.56 -10.29 27.73
N PRO A 154 -14.65 -10.82 28.27
CA PRO A 154 -15.93 -10.89 27.53
C PRO A 154 -16.43 -9.49 27.22
N GLU A 155 -17.38 -9.39 26.28
CA GLU A 155 -18.08 -8.12 26.01
C GLU A 155 -18.80 -7.65 27.25
N SER A 156 -18.72 -6.35 27.54
CA SER A 156 -19.38 -5.72 28.68
C SER A 156 -19.89 -4.33 28.30
N GLN A 157 -20.51 -3.63 29.26
CA GLN A 157 -20.92 -2.24 29.07
C GLN A 157 -19.74 -1.32 28.77
N LEU A 158 -18.55 -1.58 29.35
CA LEU A 158 -17.34 -0.77 29.18
C LEU A 158 -16.44 -1.27 28.05
N PHE A 159 -16.54 -2.53 27.67
CA PHE A 159 -15.62 -3.17 26.75
C PHE A 159 -16.30 -3.85 25.58
N LYS A 160 -15.99 -3.37 24.36
CA LYS A 160 -16.44 -3.94 23.10
C LYS A 160 -15.24 -4.13 22.18
N LYS A 161 -14.93 -5.39 21.86
CA LYS A 161 -13.74 -5.77 21.08
C LYS A 161 -13.68 -5.08 19.71
N ARG A 162 -14.83 -4.90 19.06
CA ARG A 162 -14.90 -4.28 17.73
C ARG A 162 -14.74 -2.76 17.73
N GLU A 163 -14.97 -2.12 18.88
CA GLU A 163 -14.89 -0.66 19.01
C GLU A 163 -13.54 -0.20 19.57
N ASN A 164 -12.76 -1.10 20.18
CA ASN A 164 -11.52 -0.78 20.85
C ASN A 164 -10.32 -1.42 20.17
N LEU A 165 -9.16 -0.75 20.28
CA LEU A 165 -7.87 -1.22 19.80
C LEU A 165 -6.84 -1.14 20.92
N TYR A 166 -6.01 -2.16 21.04
CA TYR A 166 -4.92 -2.17 22.00
C TYR A 166 -3.86 -1.13 21.64
N GLY A 167 -3.40 -0.38 22.62
CA GLY A 167 -2.36 0.62 22.47
C GLY A 167 -2.80 1.96 21.90
N LEU A 168 -4.07 2.13 21.50
CA LEU A 168 -4.55 3.34 20.82
C LEU A 168 -4.37 4.61 21.68
N ASN A 169 -4.65 4.55 22.99
CA ASN A 169 -4.45 5.67 23.90
C ASN A 169 -2.99 6.14 23.95
N PHE A 170 -2.02 5.24 23.88
CA PHE A 170 -0.59 5.56 23.84
C PHE A 170 -0.16 6.07 22.44
N ALA A 171 -0.82 5.60 21.41
CA ALA A 171 -0.47 5.88 20.01
C ALA A 171 -0.99 7.24 19.52
N LEU A 172 -2.06 7.79 20.06
CA LEU A 172 -2.77 8.96 19.55
C LEU A 172 -1.89 10.18 19.29
N SER A 173 -0.97 10.49 20.20
CA SER A 173 -0.07 11.64 20.04
C SER A 173 0.81 11.52 18.80
N GLU A 174 1.41 10.33 18.59
CA GLU A 174 2.27 10.07 17.44
C GLU A 174 1.45 9.90 16.15
N ILE A 175 0.26 9.29 16.23
CA ILE A 175 -0.68 9.18 15.11
C ILE A 175 -1.04 10.56 14.56
N ARG A 176 -1.41 11.50 15.43
CA ARG A 176 -1.75 12.87 15.03
C ARG A 176 -0.59 13.61 14.40
N LYS A 177 0.61 13.43 14.96
CA LYS A 177 1.83 14.05 14.43
C LYS A 177 2.20 13.52 13.06
N LYS A 178 2.14 12.20 12.86
CA LYS A 178 2.54 11.54 11.62
C LYS A 178 1.40 11.40 10.61
N GLN A 179 0.14 11.56 11.02
CA GLN A 179 -1.05 11.23 10.23
C GLN A 179 -1.00 9.79 9.67
N HIS A 180 -0.39 8.87 10.43
CA HIS A 180 -0.16 7.48 10.07
C HIS A 180 -0.40 6.54 11.26
N ILE A 181 -1.09 5.43 11.00
CA ILE A 181 -1.36 4.34 11.96
C ILE A 181 -0.74 3.05 11.42
N LEU A 182 -0.05 2.32 12.28
CA LEU A 182 0.42 0.98 12.01
C LEU A 182 -0.44 -0.02 12.78
N VAL A 183 -1.19 -0.86 12.06
CA VAL A 183 -2.05 -1.90 12.63
C VAL A 183 -1.32 -3.24 12.55
N VAL A 184 -1.15 -3.90 13.69
CA VAL A 184 -0.51 -5.21 13.83
C VAL A 184 -1.49 -6.23 14.42
N GLU A 185 -1.11 -7.53 14.55
CA GLU A 185 -2.05 -8.56 14.98
C GLU A 185 -2.30 -8.59 16.48
N GLY A 186 -1.26 -8.38 17.29
CA GLY A 186 -1.33 -8.73 18.71
C GLY A 186 -0.70 -7.75 19.69
N TYR A 187 -0.85 -8.11 20.96
CA TYR A 187 -0.35 -7.35 22.11
C TYR A 187 1.18 -7.21 22.07
N MET A 188 1.87 -8.33 21.83
CA MET A 188 3.34 -8.35 21.88
C MET A 188 3.94 -7.54 20.73
N ASP A 189 3.34 -7.55 19.55
CA ASP A 189 3.78 -6.78 18.38
C ASP A 189 3.66 -5.28 18.65
N THR A 190 2.49 -4.87 19.18
CA THR A 190 2.28 -3.48 19.58
C THR A 190 3.32 -3.04 20.61
N ILE A 191 3.53 -3.84 21.65
CA ILE A 191 4.49 -3.55 22.73
C ILE A 191 5.91 -3.45 22.19
N ALA A 192 6.33 -4.38 21.32
CA ALA A 192 7.65 -4.40 20.71
C ALA A 192 7.91 -3.15 19.85
N LEU A 193 6.94 -2.77 19.04
CA LEU A 193 7.03 -1.55 18.22
C LEU A 193 7.10 -0.28 19.07
N HIS A 194 6.28 -0.18 20.12
CA HIS A 194 6.36 0.93 21.06
C HIS A 194 7.72 0.98 21.76
N GLN A 195 8.29 -0.16 22.12
CA GLN A 195 9.65 -0.24 22.68
C GLN A 195 10.71 0.23 21.69
N ALA A 196 10.57 -0.09 20.42
CA ALA A 196 11.44 0.40 19.34
C ALA A 196 11.20 1.90 19.02
N GLY A 197 10.27 2.59 19.72
CA GLY A 197 9.95 4.00 19.48
C GLY A 197 9.03 4.24 18.27
N ILE A 198 8.36 3.18 17.79
CA ILE A 198 7.31 3.23 16.74
C ILE A 198 5.95 3.22 17.46
N SER A 199 5.64 4.34 18.13
CA SER A 199 4.52 4.40 19.06
C SER A 199 3.17 4.70 18.40
N ASN A 200 3.07 4.74 17.06
CA ASN A 200 1.80 4.79 16.32
C ASN A 200 1.24 3.39 15.98
N ALA A 201 1.74 2.34 16.63
CA ALA A 201 1.29 0.96 16.46
C ALA A 201 0.09 0.64 17.35
N VAL A 202 -0.91 -0.07 16.81
CA VAL A 202 -2.13 -0.53 17.51
C VAL A 202 -2.50 -1.94 17.06
N ALA A 203 -3.28 -2.68 17.87
CA ALA A 203 -3.77 -3.99 17.47
C ALA A 203 -5.27 -4.18 17.75
N PRO A 204 -6.01 -4.96 16.92
CA PRO A 204 -7.36 -5.40 17.23
C PRO A 204 -7.36 -6.42 18.39
N LEU A 205 -8.51 -6.60 19.02
CA LEU A 205 -8.66 -7.37 20.26
C LEU A 205 -9.21 -8.78 20.01
N GLY A 206 -8.39 -9.65 19.38
CA GLY A 206 -8.75 -11.05 19.15
C GLY A 206 -9.82 -11.27 18.08
N THR A 207 -10.02 -10.29 17.21
CA THR A 207 -10.86 -10.38 16.01
C THR A 207 -10.09 -9.79 14.84
N ALA A 208 -10.32 -10.32 13.63
CA ALA A 208 -9.79 -9.66 12.42
C ALA A 208 -10.34 -8.22 12.35
N ILE A 209 -9.52 -7.29 11.86
CA ILE A 209 -9.94 -5.90 11.68
C ILE A 209 -11.14 -5.82 10.73
N SER A 210 -12.15 -5.04 11.12
CA SER A 210 -13.36 -4.84 10.33
C SER A 210 -13.31 -3.57 9.49
N ALA A 211 -14.16 -3.48 8.46
CA ALA A 211 -14.33 -2.28 7.65
C ALA A 211 -14.71 -1.04 8.51
N GLU A 212 -15.51 -1.27 9.57
CA GLU A 212 -15.90 -0.22 10.49
C GLU A 212 -14.71 0.28 11.33
N GLN A 213 -13.84 -0.62 11.80
CA GLN A 213 -12.62 -0.24 12.49
C GLN A 213 -11.68 0.55 11.58
N ILE A 214 -11.52 0.17 10.30
CA ILE A 214 -10.74 0.94 9.32
C ILE A 214 -11.31 2.35 9.16
N LYS A 215 -12.64 2.51 8.99
CA LYS A 215 -13.29 3.83 8.92
C LYS A 215 -13.05 4.65 10.19
N ASN A 216 -13.14 4.03 11.36
CA ASN A 216 -12.87 4.70 12.63
C ASN A 216 -11.41 5.14 12.75
N LEU A 217 -10.45 4.33 12.28
CA LEU A 217 -9.03 4.70 12.26
C LEU A 217 -8.75 5.89 11.32
N TRP A 218 -9.43 5.99 10.18
CA TRP A 218 -9.30 7.15 9.28
C TRP A 218 -9.76 8.47 9.90
N ARG A 219 -10.52 8.44 11.01
CA ARG A 219 -10.83 9.66 11.79
C ARG A 219 -9.60 10.22 12.50
N PHE A 220 -8.59 9.38 12.79
CA PHE A 220 -7.37 9.77 13.50
C PHE A 220 -6.19 10.05 12.57
N ALA A 221 -6.14 9.37 11.41
CA ALA A 221 -5.05 9.53 10.45
C ALA A 221 -5.52 9.22 9.02
N LYS A 222 -4.90 9.86 8.03
CA LYS A 222 -5.20 9.63 6.61
C LYS A 222 -4.57 8.37 6.05
N GLU A 223 -3.49 7.89 6.67
CA GLU A 223 -2.75 6.71 6.23
C GLU A 223 -2.80 5.60 7.27
N ILE A 224 -3.14 4.39 6.83
CA ILE A 224 -3.12 3.18 7.65
C ILE A 224 -2.21 2.16 6.97
N SER A 225 -1.25 1.61 7.71
CA SER A 225 -0.45 0.45 7.28
C SER A 225 -0.90 -0.79 8.05
N ILE A 226 -1.22 -1.85 7.34
CA ILE A 226 -1.60 -3.16 7.87
C ILE A 226 -0.35 -4.05 7.84
N CYS A 227 0.09 -4.51 9.01
CA CYS A 227 1.26 -5.35 9.17
C CYS A 227 0.86 -6.62 9.93
N MET A 228 0.49 -7.65 9.19
CA MET A 228 0.13 -8.96 9.73
C MET A 228 1.36 -9.87 9.78
N ASP A 229 1.24 -10.98 10.51
CA ASP A 229 2.31 -11.96 10.64
C ASP A 229 2.71 -12.54 9.27
N GLY A 230 3.98 -12.88 9.08
CA GLY A 230 4.53 -13.44 7.84
C GLY A 230 4.17 -14.91 7.60
N ASP A 231 3.28 -15.49 8.41
CA ASP A 231 2.79 -16.86 8.23
C ASP A 231 1.59 -16.93 7.27
N SER A 232 1.04 -18.11 7.04
CA SER A 232 -0.12 -18.29 6.14
C SER A 232 -1.39 -17.64 6.69
N ALA A 233 -1.59 -17.66 8.01
CA ALA A 233 -2.78 -17.08 8.65
C ALA A 233 -2.76 -15.55 8.57
N GLY A 234 -1.60 -14.93 8.85
CA GLY A 234 -1.41 -13.48 8.73
C GLY A 234 -1.56 -12.99 7.28
N ARG A 235 -1.03 -13.74 6.29
CA ARG A 235 -1.26 -13.43 4.86
C ARG A 235 -2.74 -13.47 4.48
N HIS A 236 -3.48 -14.48 4.94
CA HIS A 236 -4.93 -14.56 4.72
C HIS A 236 -5.68 -13.42 5.42
N ALA A 237 -5.26 -13.07 6.65
CA ALA A 237 -5.83 -11.92 7.37
C ALA A 237 -5.59 -10.60 6.62
N ALA A 238 -4.38 -10.36 6.14
CA ALA A 238 -4.05 -9.17 5.35
C ALA A 238 -4.88 -9.08 4.05
N THR A 239 -5.00 -10.19 3.32
CA THR A 239 -5.83 -10.26 2.10
C THR A 239 -7.29 -9.94 2.40
N ARG A 240 -7.84 -10.54 3.46
CA ARG A 240 -9.22 -10.25 3.89
C ARG A 240 -9.42 -8.78 4.23
N VAL A 241 -8.45 -8.14 4.89
CA VAL A 241 -8.50 -6.69 5.18
C VAL A 241 -8.46 -5.89 3.88
N ALA A 242 -7.63 -6.28 2.92
CA ALA A 242 -7.54 -5.61 1.64
C ALA A 242 -8.88 -5.68 0.88
N GLU A 243 -9.53 -6.83 0.84
CA GLU A 243 -10.84 -7.01 0.21
C GLU A 243 -11.95 -6.23 0.92
N LEU A 244 -11.99 -6.29 2.27
CA LEU A 244 -12.97 -5.56 3.08
C LEU A 244 -12.85 -4.04 2.96
N ALA A 245 -11.68 -3.53 2.62
CA ALA A 245 -11.46 -2.10 2.45
C ALA A 245 -11.98 -1.55 1.11
N LEU A 246 -12.08 -2.37 0.06
CA LEU A 246 -12.48 -1.92 -1.29
C LEU A 246 -13.76 -1.09 -1.33
N PRO A 247 -14.89 -1.53 -0.73
CA PRO A 247 -16.14 -0.78 -0.78
C PRO A 247 -16.13 0.52 0.02
N ILE A 248 -15.16 0.69 0.92
CA ILE A 248 -15.08 1.84 1.83
C ILE A 248 -13.96 2.83 1.49
N LEU A 249 -13.22 2.59 0.39
CA LEU A 249 -12.17 3.50 -0.05
C LEU A 249 -12.73 4.87 -0.39
N GLU A 250 -12.08 5.91 0.13
CA GLU A 250 -12.46 7.31 -0.08
C GLU A 250 -11.24 8.13 -0.52
N PRO A 251 -11.41 9.15 -1.39
CA PRO A 251 -10.33 10.04 -1.77
C PRO A 251 -9.68 10.72 -0.56
N GLY A 252 -8.35 10.76 -0.55
CA GLY A 252 -7.58 11.37 0.54
C GLY A 252 -7.21 10.43 1.67
N TYR A 253 -7.69 9.18 1.65
CA TYR A 253 -7.28 8.14 2.59
C TYR A 253 -6.45 7.05 1.89
N THR A 254 -5.41 6.59 2.57
CA THR A 254 -4.49 5.59 2.02
C THR A 254 -4.44 4.37 2.93
N LEU A 255 -4.49 3.19 2.31
CA LEU A 255 -4.24 1.92 2.96
C LEU A 255 -2.98 1.28 2.34
N LYS A 256 -2.07 0.81 3.19
CA LYS A 256 -0.83 0.14 2.82
C LYS A 256 -0.74 -1.22 3.51
N PHE A 257 0.05 -2.10 2.95
CA PHE A 257 0.28 -3.45 3.49
C PHE A 257 1.78 -3.71 3.62
N VAL A 258 2.20 -4.08 4.82
CA VAL A 258 3.57 -4.49 5.11
C VAL A 258 3.63 -6.01 4.99
N THR A 259 4.46 -6.52 4.09
CA THR A 259 4.63 -7.97 3.88
C THR A 259 5.90 -8.44 4.58
N LEU A 260 5.76 -9.04 5.75
CA LEU A 260 6.91 -9.54 6.52
C LEU A 260 7.52 -10.80 5.90
N PRO A 261 8.81 -11.09 6.18
CA PRO A 261 9.45 -12.35 5.83
C PRO A 261 8.67 -13.55 6.39
N SER A 262 8.78 -14.71 5.75
CA SER A 262 8.06 -15.92 6.15
C SER A 262 8.31 -16.29 7.60
N ASN A 263 7.23 -16.55 8.35
CA ASN A 263 7.21 -16.92 9.76
C ASN A 263 7.83 -15.89 10.73
N LYS A 264 7.85 -14.62 10.34
CA LYS A 264 8.24 -13.51 11.22
C LYS A 264 7.03 -12.69 11.58
N ASP A 265 6.98 -12.23 12.83
CA ASP A 265 6.04 -11.23 13.30
C ASP A 265 6.75 -9.89 13.57
N PRO A 266 6.02 -8.78 13.78
CA PRO A 266 6.62 -7.48 14.10
C PRO A 266 7.52 -7.51 15.34
N TYR A 267 7.19 -8.34 16.33
CA TYR A 267 8.03 -8.53 17.50
C TYR A 267 9.40 -9.15 17.12
N ASP A 268 9.41 -10.17 16.24
CA ASP A 268 10.64 -10.80 15.77
C ASP A 268 11.56 -9.81 15.07
N ILE A 269 10.99 -8.97 14.17
CA ILE A 269 11.73 -7.91 13.47
C ILE A 269 12.35 -6.93 14.48
N CYS A 270 11.57 -6.45 15.45
CA CYS A 270 12.07 -5.56 16.48
C CYS A 270 13.20 -6.19 17.29
N ASN A 271 13.06 -7.46 17.69
CA ASN A 271 14.03 -8.18 18.49
C ASN A 271 15.34 -8.45 17.72
N GLU A 272 15.27 -8.84 16.44
CA GLU A 272 16.42 -9.08 15.57
C GLU A 272 17.22 -7.79 15.31
N LEU A 273 16.53 -6.67 15.17
CA LEU A 273 17.13 -5.35 14.96
C LEU A 273 17.41 -4.62 16.29
N GLU A 274 17.42 -5.35 17.41
CA GLU A 274 17.75 -4.83 18.75
C GLU A 274 16.94 -3.58 19.14
N TYR A 275 15.69 -3.50 18.67
CA TYR A 275 14.77 -2.38 18.88
C TYR A 275 15.31 -1.01 18.39
N LYS A 276 16.25 -1.00 17.45
CA LYS A 276 16.75 0.22 16.84
C LYS A 276 15.71 0.80 15.88
N LYS A 277 15.16 1.94 16.24
CA LYS A 277 14.00 2.57 15.56
C LYS A 277 14.20 2.69 14.07
N GLU A 278 15.34 3.25 13.63
CA GLU A 278 15.60 3.54 12.23
C GLU A 278 15.73 2.24 11.39
N ASP A 279 16.37 1.21 11.96
CA ASP A 279 16.52 -0.07 11.29
C ASP A 279 15.15 -0.78 11.13
N VAL A 280 14.32 -0.76 12.20
CA VAL A 280 12.97 -1.33 12.17
C VAL A 280 12.09 -0.59 11.17
N LEU A 281 12.10 0.75 11.18
CA LEU A 281 11.33 1.54 10.20
C LEU A 281 11.77 1.21 8.76
N THR A 282 13.07 1.15 8.51
CA THR A 282 13.61 0.81 7.18
C THR A 282 13.16 -0.58 6.72
N ALA A 283 13.18 -1.58 7.61
CA ALA A 283 12.73 -2.94 7.30
C ALA A 283 11.23 -2.98 6.97
N LEU A 284 10.40 -2.25 7.72
CA LEU A 284 8.96 -2.15 7.46
C LEU A 284 8.66 -1.40 6.16
N ASP A 285 9.35 -0.28 5.89
CA ASP A 285 9.13 0.54 4.70
C ASP A 285 9.50 -0.22 3.42
N HIS A 286 10.63 -0.94 3.39
CA HIS A 286 11.01 -1.77 2.25
C HIS A 286 10.01 -2.90 1.94
N SER A 287 9.27 -3.34 2.94
CA SER A 287 8.26 -4.39 2.83
C SER A 287 6.85 -3.86 2.57
N THR A 288 6.69 -2.54 2.42
CA THR A 288 5.40 -1.87 2.31
C THR A 288 4.96 -1.75 0.86
N LYS A 289 3.69 -2.11 0.60
CA LYS A 289 3.02 -2.00 -0.70
C LYS A 289 1.76 -1.15 -0.57
N LEU A 290 1.43 -0.39 -1.60
CA LEU A 290 0.14 0.27 -1.70
C LEU A 290 -0.99 -0.78 -1.82
N HIS A 291 -2.20 -0.43 -1.44
CA HIS A 291 -3.36 -1.34 -1.47
C HIS A 291 -3.58 -1.99 -2.85
N SER A 292 -3.56 -1.20 -3.93
CA SER A 292 -3.69 -1.71 -5.29
C SER A 292 -2.54 -2.64 -5.69
N GLU A 293 -1.33 -2.33 -5.25
CA GLU A 293 -0.14 -3.14 -5.50
C GLU A 293 -0.19 -4.47 -4.73
N TYR A 294 -0.61 -4.43 -3.46
CA TYR A 294 -0.80 -5.64 -2.66
C TYR A 294 -1.83 -6.58 -3.30
N LEU A 295 -2.99 -6.06 -3.72
CA LEU A 295 -4.02 -6.84 -4.40
C LEU A 295 -3.53 -7.41 -5.73
N TRP A 296 -2.76 -6.64 -6.50
CA TRP A 296 -2.16 -7.14 -7.73
C TRP A 296 -1.25 -8.32 -7.48
N HIS A 297 -0.33 -8.22 -6.51
CA HIS A 297 0.55 -9.34 -6.13
C HIS A 297 -0.24 -10.56 -5.66
N HIS A 298 -1.29 -10.35 -4.83
CA HIS A 298 -2.15 -11.43 -4.38
C HIS A 298 -2.84 -12.15 -5.54
N ILE A 299 -3.38 -11.43 -6.54
CA ILE A 299 -3.98 -12.03 -7.73
C ILE A 299 -2.95 -12.87 -8.48
N ILE A 300 -1.75 -12.33 -8.66
CA ILE A 300 -0.66 -13.00 -9.36
C ILE A 300 -0.27 -14.29 -8.63
N ASP A 301 0.06 -14.21 -7.36
CA ASP A 301 0.55 -15.34 -6.55
C ASP A 301 -0.49 -16.46 -6.44
N SER A 302 -1.79 -16.10 -6.37
CA SER A 302 -2.87 -17.08 -6.22
C SER A 302 -3.27 -17.79 -7.53
N ASN A 303 -3.08 -17.13 -8.69
CA ASN A 303 -3.62 -17.63 -9.96
C ASN A 303 -2.56 -18.07 -10.96
N LEU A 304 -1.30 -17.79 -10.69
CA LEU A 304 -0.24 -17.97 -11.68
C LEU A 304 0.97 -18.77 -11.14
N GLN A 305 0.75 -19.93 -10.54
CA GLN A 305 1.82 -20.87 -10.22
C GLN A 305 2.31 -21.56 -11.52
N ASN A 306 3.60 -21.40 -11.88
CA ASN A 306 4.28 -21.92 -13.08
C ASN A 306 4.06 -21.15 -14.40
N TYR A 307 4.87 -20.10 -14.58
CA TYR A 307 4.71 -19.03 -15.58
C TYR A 307 5.39 -19.21 -16.94
N GLU A 308 5.72 -20.36 -17.38
CA GLU A 308 6.48 -20.46 -18.65
C GLU A 308 5.70 -20.10 -19.91
N LYS A 309 4.37 -20.19 -19.91
CA LYS A 309 3.50 -19.72 -21.03
C LYS A 309 2.10 -19.40 -20.50
N LEU A 310 1.72 -18.14 -20.48
CA LEU A 310 0.33 -17.75 -20.19
C LEU A 310 -0.52 -17.90 -21.47
N ALA A 311 -1.41 -18.90 -21.46
CA ALA A 311 -2.45 -19.03 -22.46
C ALA A 311 -3.47 -17.87 -22.37
N PRO A 312 -4.15 -17.47 -23.47
CA PRO A 312 -5.16 -16.41 -23.45
C PRO A 312 -6.22 -16.55 -22.36
N GLU A 313 -6.60 -17.79 -22.05
CA GLU A 313 -7.58 -18.12 -21.02
C GLU A 313 -7.11 -17.70 -19.62
N LYS A 314 -5.81 -17.80 -19.34
CA LYS A 314 -5.24 -17.37 -18.04
C LYS A 314 -5.25 -15.84 -17.89
N TYR A 315 -5.04 -15.10 -18.96
CA TYR A 315 -5.22 -13.65 -18.92
C TYR A 315 -6.68 -13.26 -18.65
N SER A 316 -7.64 -14.00 -19.23
CA SER A 316 -9.06 -13.81 -18.97
C SER A 316 -9.40 -14.07 -17.50
N ILE A 317 -8.80 -15.08 -16.86
CA ILE A 317 -8.98 -15.34 -15.42
C ILE A 317 -8.43 -14.17 -14.58
N LEU A 318 -7.25 -13.65 -14.92
CA LEU A 318 -6.69 -12.47 -14.22
C LEU A 318 -7.59 -11.25 -14.36
N GLU A 319 -8.05 -10.99 -15.58
CA GLU A 319 -8.94 -9.86 -15.87
C GLU A 319 -10.25 -10.00 -15.08
N HIS A 320 -10.84 -11.18 -15.05
CA HIS A 320 -12.04 -11.44 -14.26
C HIS A 320 -11.79 -11.17 -12.76
N LYS A 321 -10.69 -11.67 -12.22
CA LYS A 321 -10.34 -11.51 -10.79
C LYS A 321 -10.13 -10.05 -10.39
N PHE A 322 -9.35 -9.26 -11.14
CA PHE A 322 -9.19 -7.86 -10.77
C PHE A 322 -10.46 -7.04 -11.02
N MET A 323 -11.30 -7.41 -12.00
CA MET A 323 -12.59 -6.76 -12.20
C MET A 323 -13.59 -7.08 -11.08
N GLU A 324 -13.53 -8.27 -10.46
CA GLU A 324 -14.28 -8.54 -9.22
C GLU A 324 -13.92 -7.50 -8.15
N TYR A 325 -12.63 -7.24 -7.90
CA TYR A 325 -12.20 -6.21 -6.95
C TYR A 325 -12.64 -4.79 -7.35
N VAL A 326 -12.43 -4.41 -8.60
CA VAL A 326 -12.81 -3.08 -9.12
C VAL A 326 -14.31 -2.83 -8.92
N ASN A 327 -15.16 -3.82 -9.18
CA ASN A 327 -16.61 -3.68 -9.09
C ASN A 327 -17.13 -3.52 -7.65
N THR A 328 -16.37 -3.96 -6.63
CA THR A 328 -16.71 -3.75 -5.23
C THR A 328 -16.44 -2.33 -4.74
N ILE A 329 -15.61 -1.55 -5.42
CA ILE A 329 -15.27 -0.18 -5.03
C ILE A 329 -16.49 0.73 -5.22
N SER A 330 -17.00 1.34 -4.14
CA SER A 330 -18.18 2.20 -4.20
C SER A 330 -17.92 3.53 -4.87
N ASN A 331 -16.78 4.18 -4.56
CA ASN A 331 -16.41 5.48 -5.12
C ASN A 331 -16.03 5.37 -6.60
N SER A 332 -16.74 6.07 -7.48
CA SER A 332 -16.58 5.97 -8.93
C SER A 332 -15.20 6.43 -9.44
N SER A 333 -14.64 7.48 -8.82
CA SER A 333 -13.32 7.99 -9.17
C SER A 333 -12.22 6.99 -8.82
N ILE A 334 -12.23 6.46 -7.59
CA ILE A 334 -11.27 5.44 -7.15
C ILE A 334 -11.42 4.17 -8.00
N ARG A 335 -12.67 3.73 -8.27
CA ARG A 335 -12.98 2.58 -9.13
C ARG A 335 -12.30 2.71 -10.50
N ARG A 336 -12.40 3.89 -11.13
CA ARG A 336 -11.76 4.18 -12.42
C ARG A 336 -10.24 4.02 -12.34
N TYR A 337 -9.59 4.65 -11.35
CA TYR A 337 -8.13 4.59 -11.22
C TYR A 337 -7.62 3.17 -10.87
N TYR A 338 -8.36 2.39 -10.05
CA TYR A 338 -8.02 1.00 -9.78
C TYR A 338 -8.14 0.13 -11.04
N ARG A 339 -9.19 0.32 -11.84
CA ARG A 339 -9.35 -0.36 -13.12
C ARG A 339 -8.18 -0.06 -14.05
N ASP A 340 -7.84 1.22 -14.22
CA ASP A 340 -6.78 1.65 -15.11
C ASP A 340 -5.41 1.12 -14.62
N TYR A 341 -5.16 1.11 -13.31
CA TYR A 341 -3.96 0.52 -12.70
C TYR A 341 -3.85 -0.98 -13.03
N PHE A 342 -4.90 -1.76 -12.83
CA PHE A 342 -4.87 -3.20 -13.08
C PHE A 342 -4.73 -3.53 -14.58
N TYR A 343 -5.39 -2.79 -15.47
CA TYR A 343 -5.21 -2.96 -16.91
C TYR A 343 -3.77 -2.65 -17.35
N ASN A 344 -3.16 -1.60 -16.82
CA ASN A 344 -1.77 -1.27 -17.10
C ASN A 344 -0.84 -2.38 -16.62
N LYS A 345 -1.03 -2.88 -15.40
CA LYS A 345 -0.25 -4.01 -14.86
C LYS A 345 -0.42 -5.31 -15.67
N ALA A 346 -1.63 -5.61 -16.09
CA ALA A 346 -1.90 -6.75 -16.98
C ALA A 346 -1.22 -6.59 -18.36
N SER A 347 -1.19 -5.38 -18.90
CA SER A 347 -0.47 -5.06 -20.16
C SER A 347 1.05 -5.19 -19.99
N GLU A 348 1.62 -4.67 -18.91
CA GLU A 348 3.04 -4.84 -18.56
C GLU A 348 3.40 -6.33 -18.46
N LEU A 349 2.60 -7.12 -17.74
CA LEU A 349 2.78 -8.56 -17.62
C LEU A 349 2.75 -9.24 -19.00
N ARG A 350 1.75 -8.94 -19.83
CA ARG A 350 1.62 -9.45 -21.21
C ARG A 350 2.84 -9.12 -22.07
N SER A 351 3.35 -7.91 -21.96
CA SER A 351 4.52 -7.43 -22.70
C SER A 351 5.82 -8.11 -22.24
N SER A 352 6.00 -8.36 -20.94
CA SER A 352 7.16 -9.05 -20.38
C SER A 352 7.25 -10.51 -20.88
N PHE A 353 6.11 -11.20 -20.99
CA PHE A 353 6.07 -12.55 -21.54
C PHE A 353 6.37 -12.61 -23.04
N LYS A 354 5.86 -11.66 -23.82
CA LYS A 354 6.24 -11.56 -25.25
C LYS A 354 7.76 -11.39 -25.41
N LYS A 355 8.39 -10.57 -24.55
CA LYS A 355 9.85 -10.40 -24.52
C LYS A 355 10.59 -11.68 -24.11
N GLN A 356 10.10 -12.46 -23.13
CA GLN A 356 10.72 -13.73 -22.71
C GLN A 356 10.63 -14.81 -23.81
N ILE A 357 9.49 -14.94 -24.48
CA ILE A 357 9.31 -15.89 -25.59
C ILE A 357 10.23 -15.53 -26.76
N PHE A 358 10.40 -14.23 -27.04
CA PHE A 358 11.31 -13.76 -28.08
C PHE A 358 12.78 -14.06 -27.69
N ASN A 359 13.17 -13.80 -26.46
CA ASN A 359 14.52 -14.06 -25.96
C ASN A 359 14.84 -15.58 -25.83
N SER A 360 13.86 -16.44 -25.56
CA SER A 360 14.07 -17.88 -25.51
C SER A 360 14.26 -18.49 -26.90
N LYS A 361 13.60 -17.96 -27.93
CA LYS A 361 13.82 -18.37 -29.32
C LYS A 361 15.16 -17.88 -29.88
N THR A 362 15.67 -16.74 -29.42
CA THR A 362 16.99 -16.20 -29.80
C THR A 362 18.16 -16.76 -28.98
N ARG A 363 17.92 -17.38 -27.81
CA ARG A 363 18.96 -18.07 -27.01
C ARG A 363 19.47 -19.38 -27.64
N ALA A 364 18.77 -19.93 -28.63
CA ALA A 364 19.27 -21.08 -29.39
C ALA A 364 20.37 -20.71 -30.41
N THR A 365 20.62 -19.42 -30.65
CA THR A 365 21.70 -18.95 -31.48
C THR A 365 22.31 -17.67 -30.89
N LYS A 366 23.52 -17.80 -30.35
CA LYS A 366 24.43 -16.75 -29.86
C LYS A 366 24.21 -16.23 -28.44
N GLY A 367 25.17 -16.63 -27.58
CA GLY A 367 25.48 -15.99 -26.31
C GLY A 367 26.08 -14.59 -26.49
N GLU A 368 26.01 -13.88 -25.40
CA GLU A 368 26.68 -12.60 -25.06
C GLU A 368 26.18 -11.32 -25.73
N TYR A 369 25.90 -10.38 -24.86
CA TYR A 369 25.56 -8.96 -24.92
C TYR A 369 24.04 -8.64 -24.80
N LEU A 370 23.59 -8.40 -23.55
CA LEU A 370 22.62 -7.37 -23.16
C LEU A 370 22.17 -7.56 -21.69
N HIS A 371 23.02 -7.20 -20.76
CA HIS A 371 22.59 -6.85 -19.39
C HIS A 371 22.83 -5.36 -19.19
N ASN A 372 21.80 -4.64 -18.68
CA ASN A 372 21.77 -3.26 -18.22
C ASN A 372 21.32 -2.19 -19.24
N LYS A 373 20.03 -2.23 -19.65
CA LYS A 373 19.38 -1.01 -20.18
C LYS A 373 18.01 -0.81 -19.49
N SER A 374 17.70 0.44 -19.11
CA SER A 374 16.40 0.80 -18.53
C SER A 374 15.25 0.59 -19.54
N PRO A 375 14.00 0.36 -19.08
CA PRO A 375 12.84 0.22 -19.97
C PRO A 375 12.68 1.38 -20.96
N GLU A 376 12.96 2.61 -20.54
CA GLU A 376 12.88 3.83 -21.35
C GLU A 376 13.92 3.84 -22.48
N LEU A 377 15.13 3.35 -22.24
CA LEU A 377 16.16 3.19 -23.26
C LEU A 377 15.79 2.12 -24.31
N ILE A 378 15.07 1.08 -23.89
CA ILE A 378 14.59 0.01 -24.78
C ILE A 378 13.47 0.54 -25.69
N GLU A 379 12.55 1.33 -25.16
CA GLU A 379 11.47 1.96 -25.91
C GLU A 379 12.01 3.00 -26.89
N ALA A 380 12.96 3.83 -26.46
CA ALA A 380 13.62 4.80 -27.32
C ALA A 380 14.33 4.14 -28.51
N GLU A 381 15.05 3.03 -28.30
CA GLU A 381 15.68 2.28 -29.39
C GLU A 381 14.67 1.61 -30.33
N GLN A 382 13.52 1.20 -29.81
CA GLN A 382 12.45 0.60 -30.60
C GLN A 382 11.81 1.65 -31.51
N ASN A 383 11.54 2.84 -30.99
CA ASN A 383 11.01 3.96 -31.77
C ASN A 383 11.99 4.42 -32.84
N GLN A 384 13.31 4.47 -32.56
CA GLN A 384 14.35 4.73 -33.55
C GLN A 384 14.32 3.70 -34.69
N ALA A 385 14.22 2.40 -34.38
CA ALA A 385 14.15 1.33 -35.37
C ALA A 385 12.89 1.45 -36.25
N VAL A 386 11.73 1.82 -35.68
CA VAL A 386 10.48 2.02 -36.43
C VAL A 386 10.59 3.19 -37.41
N ILE A 387 11.10 4.34 -36.96
CA ILE A 387 11.31 5.53 -37.83
C ILE A 387 12.27 5.19 -38.96
N LEU A 388 13.40 4.51 -38.70
CA LEU A 388 14.33 4.08 -39.75
C LEU A 388 13.69 3.12 -40.74
N ARG A 389 12.88 2.17 -40.26
CA ARG A 389 12.17 1.24 -41.12
C ARG A 389 11.19 1.95 -42.03
N ILE A 390 10.38 2.88 -41.53
CA ILE A 390 9.45 3.68 -42.33
C ILE A 390 10.22 4.46 -43.40
N ALA A 391 11.33 5.10 -43.03
CA ALA A 391 12.17 5.84 -43.96
C ALA A 391 12.76 4.97 -45.09
N VAL A 392 13.02 3.69 -44.82
CA VAL A 392 13.54 2.74 -45.81
C VAL A 392 12.44 2.11 -46.65
N GLU A 393 11.29 1.77 -46.06
CA GLU A 393 10.17 1.13 -46.76
C GLU A 393 9.33 2.13 -47.60
N PHE A 394 9.26 3.37 -47.15
CA PHE A 394 8.49 4.45 -47.78
C PHE A 394 9.34 5.71 -47.96
N PRO A 395 10.46 5.66 -48.73
CA PRO A 395 11.37 6.79 -48.85
C PRO A 395 10.72 8.06 -49.42
N GLU A 396 9.61 7.92 -50.13
CA GLU A 396 8.79 9.03 -50.66
C GLU A 396 8.16 9.89 -49.55
N ILE A 397 8.03 9.39 -48.32
CA ILE A 397 7.57 10.18 -47.16
C ILE A 397 8.59 11.31 -46.88
N LEU A 398 9.88 11.03 -47.02
CA LEU A 398 10.95 11.99 -46.80
C LEU A 398 11.08 13.04 -47.91
N ASN A 399 10.35 12.92 -49.03
CA ASN A 399 10.23 14.00 -50.03
C ASN A 399 9.35 15.17 -49.55
N ARG A 400 8.64 14.99 -48.45
CA ARG A 400 7.84 16.05 -47.81
C ARG A 400 8.69 16.78 -46.78
N PRO A 401 8.81 18.13 -46.85
CA PRO A 401 9.73 18.90 -45.99
C PRO A 401 9.58 18.62 -44.51
N ILE A 402 8.35 18.48 -44.02
CA ILE A 402 8.05 18.25 -42.61
C ILE A 402 8.63 16.91 -42.11
N PHE A 403 8.49 15.82 -42.84
CA PHE A 403 9.03 14.52 -42.46
C PHE A 403 10.54 14.45 -42.62
N PHE A 404 11.11 15.13 -43.61
CA PHE A 404 12.57 15.24 -43.79
C PHE A 404 13.21 16.02 -42.64
N GLU A 405 12.59 17.13 -42.21
CA GLU A 405 13.04 17.93 -41.07
C GLU A 405 12.96 17.12 -39.78
N GLN A 406 11.83 16.48 -39.51
CA GLN A 406 11.64 15.60 -38.37
C GLN A 406 12.68 14.47 -38.35
N PHE A 407 12.92 13.82 -39.49
CA PHE A 407 13.91 12.75 -39.61
C PHE A 407 15.31 13.25 -39.36
N SER A 408 15.68 14.40 -39.89
CA SER A 408 17.02 14.98 -39.73
C SER A 408 17.36 15.38 -38.30
N HIS A 409 16.33 15.84 -37.55
CA HIS A 409 16.46 16.23 -36.15
C HIS A 409 16.16 15.08 -35.16
N PHE A 410 15.72 13.92 -35.63
CA PHE A 410 15.45 12.80 -34.75
C PHE A 410 16.75 12.22 -34.20
N GLU A 411 16.83 12.09 -32.88
CA GLU A 411 18.04 11.59 -32.21
C GLU A 411 18.14 10.08 -32.32
N PHE A 412 19.13 9.63 -33.08
CA PHE A 412 19.50 8.23 -33.20
C PHE A 412 20.81 7.93 -32.47
N THR A 413 20.94 6.71 -31.98
CA THR A 413 22.12 6.25 -31.25
C THR A 413 23.06 5.42 -32.15
N ASN A 414 24.38 5.58 -31.94
CA ASN A 414 25.44 4.73 -32.52
C ASN A 414 25.27 4.42 -34.04
N GLU A 415 25.12 3.15 -34.40
CA GLU A 415 25.01 2.69 -35.78
C GLU A 415 23.73 3.14 -36.49
N MET A 416 22.63 3.36 -35.73
CA MET A 416 21.39 3.89 -36.28
C MET A 416 21.57 5.35 -36.76
N LYS A 417 22.40 6.13 -36.07
CA LYS A 417 22.77 7.49 -36.49
C LYS A 417 23.57 7.49 -37.80
N ARG A 418 24.47 6.52 -37.98
CA ARG A 418 25.19 6.35 -39.25
C ARG A 418 24.24 5.99 -40.40
N LEU A 419 23.26 5.14 -40.11
CA LEU A 419 22.24 4.78 -41.09
C LEU A 419 21.35 5.98 -41.48
N GLN A 420 20.90 6.77 -40.47
CA GLN A 420 20.19 8.03 -40.69
C GLN A 420 20.97 8.97 -41.62
N GLN A 421 22.25 9.22 -41.30
CA GLN A 421 23.08 10.11 -42.09
C GLN A 421 23.20 9.62 -43.56
N ARG A 422 23.41 8.30 -43.75
CA ARG A 422 23.48 7.72 -45.08
C ARG A 422 22.17 7.87 -45.87
N ILE A 423 21.03 7.68 -45.20
CA ILE A 423 19.72 7.90 -45.80
C ILE A 423 19.56 9.37 -46.27
N ILE A 424 19.92 10.32 -45.40
CA ILE A 424 19.90 11.76 -45.70
C ILE A 424 20.79 12.06 -46.89
N ASP A 425 22.03 11.56 -46.91
CA ASP A 425 22.98 11.79 -48.01
C ASP A 425 22.46 11.25 -49.36
N VAL A 426 21.85 10.06 -49.34
CA VAL A 426 21.29 9.44 -50.54
C VAL A 426 20.08 10.23 -51.06
N ILE A 427 19.18 10.68 -50.18
CA ILE A 427 18.01 11.47 -50.54
C ILE A 427 18.42 12.83 -51.06
N SER A 428 19.40 13.49 -50.45
CA SER A 428 19.88 14.82 -50.87
C SER A 428 20.57 14.81 -52.24
N ASN A 429 21.11 13.66 -52.66
CA ASN A 429 21.85 13.52 -53.91
C ASN A 429 21.05 12.94 -55.09
N LYS A 430 19.83 12.45 -54.89
CA LYS A 430 18.99 11.82 -55.94
C LYS A 430 17.60 12.43 -55.98
N ASN A 431 17.19 12.93 -57.17
CA ASN A 431 15.89 13.58 -57.36
C ASN A 431 14.66 12.67 -57.29
N LYS A 432 14.81 11.37 -57.27
CA LYS A 432 13.76 10.36 -57.04
C LYS A 432 14.39 9.12 -56.43
N LEU A 433 13.91 8.74 -55.25
CA LEU A 433 14.28 7.50 -54.59
C LEU A 433 13.11 6.54 -54.55
N ASP A 434 13.37 5.29 -55.00
CA ASP A 434 12.53 4.17 -54.70
C ASP A 434 13.15 3.29 -53.62
N LYS A 435 12.33 2.43 -53.03
CA LYS A 435 12.74 1.51 -51.94
C LYS A 435 13.90 0.61 -52.33
N GLU A 436 13.90 0.08 -53.57
CA GLU A 436 14.91 -0.88 -54.04
C GLU A 436 16.27 -0.23 -54.21
N ALA A 437 16.30 0.98 -54.79
CA ALA A 437 17.52 1.77 -54.96
C ALA A 437 18.11 2.15 -53.60
N LEU A 438 17.28 2.54 -52.62
CA LEU A 438 17.73 2.87 -51.26
C LEU A 438 18.28 1.63 -50.56
N LEU A 439 17.59 0.49 -50.64
CA LEU A 439 18.04 -0.76 -50.01
C LEU A 439 19.39 -1.25 -50.60
N GLN A 440 19.64 -1.02 -51.89
CA GLN A 440 20.95 -1.36 -52.49
C GLN A 440 22.08 -0.52 -51.91
N GLU A 441 21.87 0.79 -51.73
CA GLU A 441 22.85 1.69 -51.12
C GLU A 441 23.13 1.40 -49.63
N LEU A 442 22.13 0.82 -48.98
CA LEU A 442 22.22 0.52 -47.54
C LEU A 442 22.62 -0.92 -47.21
N LYS A 443 22.82 -1.82 -48.20
CA LYS A 443 23.19 -3.22 -48.01
C LYS A 443 24.45 -3.45 -47.15
N GLN A 444 25.39 -2.51 -47.16
CA GLN A 444 26.62 -2.58 -46.36
C GLN A 444 26.41 -2.34 -44.86
N PHE A 445 25.24 -1.86 -44.43
CA PHE A 445 24.95 -1.58 -43.04
C PHE A 445 24.24 -2.76 -42.39
N ASN A 446 24.95 -3.52 -41.55
CA ASN A 446 24.38 -4.67 -40.81
C ASN A 446 23.18 -4.27 -39.92
N VAL A 447 23.10 -3.02 -39.51
CA VAL A 447 22.02 -2.47 -38.67
C VAL A 447 20.66 -2.50 -39.36
N ILE A 448 20.61 -2.55 -40.71
CA ILE A 448 19.34 -2.70 -41.45
C ILE A 448 18.64 -3.98 -41.09
N LYS A 449 19.36 -5.10 -41.09
CA LYS A 449 18.82 -6.38 -40.69
C LYS A 449 18.24 -6.33 -39.26
N TYR A 450 18.96 -5.70 -38.35
CA TYR A 450 18.51 -5.49 -36.98
C TYR A 450 17.23 -4.61 -36.92
N VAL A 451 17.15 -3.53 -37.71
CA VAL A 451 15.97 -2.66 -37.80
C VAL A 451 14.73 -3.46 -38.24
N PHE A 452 14.85 -4.25 -39.31
CA PHE A 452 13.75 -5.07 -39.83
C PHE A 452 13.35 -6.21 -38.89
N GLU A 453 14.31 -6.86 -38.24
CA GLU A 453 14.04 -7.91 -37.25
C GLU A 453 13.33 -7.31 -36.03
N LYS A 454 13.79 -6.19 -35.50
CA LYS A 454 13.22 -5.53 -34.31
C LYS A 454 11.80 -5.01 -34.53
N THR A 455 11.48 -4.63 -35.75
CA THR A 455 10.18 -4.04 -36.13
C THR A 455 9.25 -5.02 -36.85
N SER A 456 9.60 -6.30 -36.91
CA SER A 456 8.85 -7.35 -37.61
C SER A 456 7.38 -7.49 -37.13
N VAL A 457 7.10 -7.14 -35.88
CA VAL A 457 5.74 -7.16 -35.29
C VAL A 457 4.81 -6.14 -36.00
N LEU A 458 5.37 -5.10 -36.62
CA LEU A 458 4.62 -4.05 -37.29
C LEU A 458 4.37 -4.34 -38.78
N ASN A 459 4.69 -5.55 -39.28
CA ASN A 459 4.51 -5.90 -40.68
C ASN A 459 3.07 -5.70 -41.18
N SER A 460 2.07 -5.99 -40.35
CA SER A 460 0.65 -5.78 -40.69
C SER A 460 0.20 -4.33 -40.60
N GLN A 461 0.90 -3.51 -39.79
CA GLN A 461 0.55 -2.11 -39.58
C GLN A 461 1.26 -1.14 -40.55
N LEU A 462 2.36 -1.57 -41.15
CA LEU A 462 3.16 -0.79 -42.10
C LEU A 462 2.94 -1.23 -43.58
N ASN A 463 1.75 -1.78 -43.90
CA ASN A 463 1.46 -2.27 -45.25
C ASN A 463 1.17 -1.15 -46.25
N GLU A 464 0.76 0.01 -45.78
CA GLU A 464 0.41 1.16 -46.59
C GLU A 464 1.10 2.44 -46.11
N ARG A 465 1.41 3.33 -47.05
CA ARG A 465 2.05 4.62 -46.75
C ARG A 465 1.28 5.44 -45.72
N LYS A 466 -0.06 5.49 -45.81
CA LYS A 466 -0.89 6.26 -44.84
C LYS A 466 -0.73 5.72 -43.42
N SER A 467 -0.74 4.41 -43.24
CA SER A 467 -0.52 3.78 -41.95
C SER A 467 0.88 4.06 -41.39
N ALA A 468 1.90 4.06 -42.26
CA ALA A 468 3.27 4.42 -41.90
C ALA A 468 3.39 5.89 -41.47
N GLU A 469 2.71 6.83 -42.13
CA GLU A 469 2.66 8.25 -41.73
C GLU A 469 1.98 8.45 -40.38
N ILE A 470 0.91 7.72 -40.09
CA ILE A 470 0.24 7.76 -38.77
C ILE A 470 1.18 7.25 -37.67
N VAL A 471 1.84 6.11 -37.88
CA VAL A 471 2.79 5.55 -36.93
C VAL A 471 3.98 6.50 -36.67
N TRP A 472 4.49 7.12 -37.73
CA TRP A 472 5.55 8.13 -37.63
C TRP A 472 5.13 9.32 -36.78
N ASN A 473 4.02 9.95 -37.10
CA ASN A 473 3.50 11.11 -36.39
C ASN A 473 3.23 10.79 -34.91
N ASN A 474 2.69 9.61 -34.61
CA ASN A 474 2.46 9.16 -33.25
C ASN A 474 3.78 9.06 -32.44
N ILE A 475 4.84 8.51 -33.02
CA ILE A 475 6.16 8.41 -32.39
C ILE A 475 6.75 9.80 -32.11
N VAL A 476 6.65 10.72 -33.07
CA VAL A 476 7.17 12.09 -32.93
C VAL A 476 6.41 12.85 -31.86
N LEU A 477 5.08 12.79 -31.86
CA LEU A 477 4.23 13.47 -30.87
C LEU A 477 4.41 12.89 -29.46
N LEU A 478 4.55 11.57 -29.32
CA LEU A 478 4.83 10.96 -28.03
C LEU A 478 6.20 11.38 -27.47
N LYS A 479 7.21 11.54 -28.33
CA LYS A 479 8.51 12.06 -27.91
C LYS A 479 8.40 13.51 -27.41
N GLU A 480 7.67 14.35 -28.14
CA GLU A 480 7.42 15.75 -27.78
C GLU A 480 6.63 15.85 -26.46
N LEU A 481 5.57 15.05 -26.31
CA LEU A 481 4.76 14.98 -25.10
C LEU A 481 5.61 14.62 -23.87
N ASN A 482 6.50 13.65 -23.99
CA ASN A 482 7.38 13.24 -22.91
C ASN A 482 8.39 14.35 -22.53
N ALA A 483 8.90 15.10 -23.50
CA ALA A 483 9.77 16.24 -23.26
C ALA A 483 9.03 17.36 -22.49
N LEU A 484 7.83 17.73 -22.94
CA LEU A 484 6.99 18.75 -22.29
C LEU A 484 6.58 18.34 -20.85
N ARG A 485 6.27 17.06 -20.63
CA ARG A 485 5.94 16.55 -19.29
C ARG A 485 7.14 16.65 -18.33
N LYS A 486 8.35 16.42 -18.84
CA LYS A 486 9.58 16.58 -18.06
C LYS A 486 9.81 18.05 -17.73
N GLU A 487 9.72 18.94 -18.71
CA GLU A 487 9.87 20.39 -18.56
C GLU A 487 8.82 20.97 -17.58
N ARG A 488 7.57 20.51 -17.66
CA ARG A 488 6.52 20.86 -16.69
C ARG A 488 6.91 20.45 -15.27
N THR A 489 7.49 19.26 -15.10
CA THR A 489 7.94 18.80 -13.79
C THR A 489 9.03 19.71 -13.22
N GLU A 490 9.98 20.13 -14.07
CA GLU A 490 11.05 21.05 -13.70
C GLU A 490 10.51 22.46 -13.41
N ALA A 491 9.55 22.98 -14.20
CA ALA A 491 8.88 24.25 -13.96
C ALA A 491 8.13 24.25 -12.61
N ARG A 492 7.43 23.18 -12.29
CA ARG A 492 6.73 23.00 -11.01
C ARG A 492 7.70 22.97 -9.83
N LEU A 493 8.81 22.25 -9.94
CA LEU A 493 9.84 22.17 -8.89
C LEU A 493 10.54 23.52 -8.66
N SER A 494 10.67 24.35 -9.70
CA SER A 494 11.24 25.70 -9.62
C SER A 494 10.23 26.78 -9.20
N GLY A 495 8.95 26.45 -9.06
CA GLY A 495 7.89 27.39 -8.70
C GLY A 495 7.49 28.37 -9.82
N ASN A 496 7.83 28.06 -11.06
CA ASN A 496 7.48 28.90 -12.22
C ASN A 496 6.08 28.57 -12.74
N LEU A 497 5.06 29.15 -12.12
CA LEU A 497 3.65 28.87 -12.40
C LEU A 497 3.23 29.27 -13.81
N ASP A 498 3.72 30.40 -14.33
CA ASP A 498 3.38 30.88 -15.69
C ASP A 498 3.89 29.91 -16.79
N LEU A 499 5.05 29.33 -16.57
CA LEU A 499 5.59 28.30 -17.47
C LEU A 499 4.83 26.99 -17.32
N GLU A 500 4.47 26.60 -16.11
CA GLU A 500 3.71 25.37 -15.85
C GLU A 500 2.34 25.41 -16.56
N GLU A 501 1.60 26.54 -16.50
CA GLU A 501 0.31 26.71 -17.18
C GLU A 501 0.43 26.59 -18.71
N ARG A 502 1.42 27.26 -19.31
CA ARG A 502 1.66 27.15 -20.77
C ARG A 502 1.99 25.74 -21.20
N LEU A 503 2.79 25.02 -20.42
CA LEU A 503 3.14 23.64 -20.72
C LEU A 503 1.94 22.69 -20.57
N ILE A 504 0.99 22.97 -19.67
CA ILE A 504 -0.26 22.21 -19.56
C ILE A 504 -1.08 22.36 -20.86
N GLU A 505 -1.27 23.57 -21.35
CA GLU A 505 -2.02 23.81 -22.59
C GLU A 505 -1.40 23.09 -23.80
N GLN A 506 -0.06 23.12 -23.91
CA GLN A 506 0.66 22.43 -24.99
C GLN A 506 0.51 20.89 -24.86
N ILE A 507 0.59 20.36 -23.65
CA ILE A 507 0.39 18.92 -23.38
C ILE A 507 -1.01 18.49 -23.79
N GLU A 508 -2.06 19.25 -23.43
CA GLU A 508 -3.45 18.95 -23.79
C GLU A 508 -3.68 18.96 -25.30
N GLN A 509 -3.07 19.90 -26.02
CA GLN A 509 -3.15 19.97 -27.49
C GLN A 509 -2.53 18.74 -28.14
N ILE A 510 -1.36 18.30 -27.68
CA ILE A 510 -0.69 17.11 -28.22
C ILE A 510 -1.48 15.84 -27.87
N GLU A 511 -2.00 15.72 -26.65
CA GLU A 511 -2.82 14.59 -26.24
C GLU A 511 -4.10 14.47 -27.09
N SER A 512 -4.75 15.59 -27.40
CA SER A 512 -5.90 15.62 -28.33
C SER A 512 -5.52 15.16 -29.73
N SER A 513 -4.39 15.64 -30.26
CA SER A 513 -3.90 15.24 -31.57
C SER A 513 -3.56 13.74 -31.68
N ILE A 514 -3.00 13.18 -30.62
CA ILE A 514 -2.73 11.73 -30.52
C ILE A 514 -4.03 10.93 -30.49
N GLN A 515 -5.05 11.39 -29.75
CA GLN A 515 -6.36 10.73 -29.70
C GLN A 515 -7.06 10.73 -31.06
N GLU A 516 -7.05 11.85 -31.76
CA GLU A 516 -7.63 11.96 -33.10
C GLU A 516 -6.98 10.99 -34.10
N MET A 517 -5.64 10.90 -34.08
CA MET A 517 -4.91 9.96 -34.94
C MET A 517 -5.18 8.50 -34.58
N GLN A 518 -5.36 8.18 -33.31
CA GLN A 518 -5.70 6.82 -32.87
C GLN A 518 -7.11 6.43 -33.29
N MET A 519 -8.06 7.35 -33.29
CA MET A 519 -9.42 7.11 -33.82
C MET A 519 -9.40 6.87 -35.32
N GLU A 520 -8.65 7.67 -36.11
CA GLU A 520 -8.48 7.47 -37.55
C GLU A 520 -7.83 6.12 -37.92
N PHE A 521 -6.99 5.57 -36.99
CA PHE A 521 -6.35 4.26 -37.16
C PHE A 521 -7.27 3.07 -36.82
N ILE A 522 -8.26 3.27 -35.95
CA ILE A 522 -9.22 2.22 -35.52
C ILE A 522 -10.39 2.10 -36.51
N GLU A 523 -10.78 3.19 -37.17
CA GLU A 523 -11.89 3.20 -38.11
C GLU A 523 -11.54 2.58 -39.51
N LYS A 524 -10.29 2.15 -39.68
CA LYS A 524 -9.79 1.44 -40.87
C LYS A 524 -9.38 0.01 -40.59
#